data_c0dd929a2e383a549138888e3c4ddf56
#
_entry.id   c0dd929a2e383a549138888e3c4ddf56
#
_cell.length_a   1.000
_cell.length_b   1.000
_cell.length_c   1.000
_cell.angle_alpha   90.00
_cell.angle_beta   90.00
_cell.angle_gamma   90.00
#
_symmetry.space_group_name_H-M   'P 1'
#
loop_
_entity.id
_entity.type
_entity.pdbx_description
1 polymer ?
#
loop_
_entity_poly.entity_id
_entity_poly.type
_entity_poly.pdbx_seq_one_letter_code
_entity_poly.pdbx_strand_id
1 'polypeptide(L)'
;MMAEFRKNRIEELRMNQEVQAPALRTGGNENTGLIKIFAIAFMIVDHLGVVFFPGCREMRLIGRIALPLFAWCMCVGAEYTRNIWLYALRLLAVGLIAQPCFMLGLNHQWYELNVYATLLCGLLGIAAIRENRFGSRYWGPVLAMLIPCVVKMDYSWQGVLFILLLYGCRKQRASIAALMAAFCLYWGYGTFTMSSVFGIPVLQQVSFLPNANGLFKDISRVQFWAILAVPLMILPMKSRLRLPKWMGYAAYPVHLLAIGVIRHWGEISGWLSQWL
;
A
#
# COMPACT_ATOMS: atom_id res chain seq x y z
N MET A 1 -24.13 -7.56 51.27
CA MET A 1 -24.97 -6.50 50.60
C MET A 1 -24.14 -5.44 49.87
N MET A 2 -23.27 -4.66 50.53
CA MET A 2 -22.44 -3.62 49.83
C MET A 2 -21.43 -4.14 48.82
N ALA A 3 -20.79 -5.31 49.07
CA ALA A 3 -19.82 -5.93 48.15
C ALA A 3 -20.50 -6.48 46.88
N GLU A 4 -21.69 -7.00 46.99
CA GLU A 4 -22.48 -7.53 45.89
C GLU A 4 -23.03 -6.40 45.00
N PHE A 5 -23.43 -5.27 45.59
CA PHE A 5 -23.83 -4.08 44.85
C PHE A 5 -22.67 -3.47 44.05
N ARG A 6 -21.45 -3.50 44.60
CA ARG A 6 -20.25 -3.05 43.91
C ARG A 6 -19.88 -3.97 42.75
N LYS A 7 -20.04 -5.29 42.92
CA LYS A 7 -19.75 -6.28 41.88
C LYS A 7 -20.70 -6.13 40.68
N ASN A 8 -22.00 -6.02 40.96
CA ASN A 8 -23.02 -5.84 39.92
C ASN A 8 -22.84 -4.51 39.17
N ARG A 9 -22.44 -3.44 39.85
CA ARG A 9 -22.16 -2.14 39.21
C ARG A 9 -20.90 -2.16 38.32
N ILE A 10 -19.89 -2.96 38.71
CA ILE A 10 -18.69 -3.17 37.90
C ILE A 10 -19.00 -4.01 36.68
N GLU A 11 -19.85 -5.02 36.79
CA GLU A 11 -20.33 -5.84 35.68
C GLU A 11 -21.23 -5.03 34.72
N GLU A 12 -22.12 -4.21 35.21
CA GLU A 12 -22.91 -3.26 34.40
C GLU A 12 -22.02 -2.24 33.67
N LEU A 13 -21.03 -1.69 34.33
CA LEU A 13 -20.06 -0.78 33.69
C LEU A 13 -19.19 -1.47 32.65
N ARG A 14 -18.84 -2.74 32.88
CA ARG A 14 -18.12 -3.56 31.88
C ARG A 14 -19.00 -3.91 30.69
N MET A 15 -20.25 -4.32 30.93
CA MET A 15 -21.21 -4.59 29.85
C MET A 15 -21.53 -3.33 29.04
N ASN A 16 -21.71 -2.18 29.68
CA ASN A 16 -21.88 -0.91 28.99
C ASN A 16 -20.64 -0.44 28.24
N GLN A 17 -19.42 -0.79 28.66
CA GLN A 17 -18.20 -0.54 27.92
C GLN A 17 -18.00 -1.50 26.74
N GLU A 18 -18.46 -2.76 26.84
CA GLU A 18 -18.44 -3.71 25.72
C GLU A 18 -19.52 -3.38 24.67
N VAL A 19 -20.65 -2.83 25.07
CA VAL A 19 -21.73 -2.35 24.16
C VAL A 19 -21.33 -1.07 23.43
N GLN A 20 -20.34 -0.31 23.92
CA GLN A 20 -19.83 0.92 23.29
C GLN A 20 -18.47 0.76 22.60
N ALA A 21 -18.06 -0.43 22.21
CA ALA A 21 -16.97 -0.55 21.25
C ALA A 21 -17.37 0.21 19.97
N PRO A 22 -16.62 1.24 19.56
CA PRO A 22 -17.00 2.02 18.38
C PRO A 22 -17.17 1.07 17.20
N ALA A 23 -18.37 1.09 16.60
CA ALA A 23 -18.65 0.25 15.43
C ALA A 23 -17.55 0.41 14.40
N LEU A 24 -16.97 -0.71 13.96
CA LEU A 24 -15.91 -0.71 12.95
C LEU A 24 -16.40 0.07 11.72
N ARG A 25 -15.66 1.09 11.32
CA ARG A 25 -16.01 1.91 10.14
C ARG A 25 -15.66 1.23 8.83
N THR A 26 -14.82 0.19 8.91
CA THR A 26 -14.44 -0.63 7.78
C THR A 26 -14.74 -2.11 8.04
N GLY A 27 -14.96 -2.87 6.97
CA GLY A 27 -15.14 -4.33 7.07
C GLY A 27 -13.83 -5.10 7.21
N GLY A 28 -12.69 -4.46 6.93
CA GLY A 28 -11.37 -5.07 6.98
C GLY A 28 -10.62 -4.85 8.29
N ASN A 29 -9.32 -5.11 8.26
CA ASN A 29 -8.43 -4.95 9.39
C ASN A 29 -8.10 -3.46 9.63
N GLU A 30 -8.47 -2.94 10.78
CA GLU A 30 -8.22 -1.55 11.17
C GLU A 30 -6.92 -1.37 11.96
N ASN A 31 -6.18 -2.44 12.24
CA ASN A 31 -4.87 -2.37 12.88
C ASN A 31 -3.77 -1.93 11.90
N THR A 32 -3.85 -0.68 11.47
CA THR A 32 -2.92 -0.12 10.47
C THR A 32 -1.47 -0.04 10.96
N GLY A 33 -1.20 -0.16 12.25
CA GLY A 33 0.16 -0.16 12.81
C GLY A 33 0.95 -1.37 12.33
N LEU A 34 0.41 -2.56 12.54
CA LEU A 34 1.03 -3.81 12.12
C LEU A 34 1.09 -3.94 10.58
N ILE A 35 0.00 -3.57 9.90
CA ILE A 35 -0.06 -3.62 8.42
C ILE A 35 1.03 -2.74 7.81
N LYS A 36 1.28 -1.54 8.36
CA LYS A 36 2.35 -0.65 7.88
C LYS A 36 3.74 -1.26 8.06
N ILE A 37 3.98 -2.00 9.14
CA ILE A 37 5.26 -2.69 9.35
C ILE A 37 5.50 -3.70 8.24
N PHE A 38 4.51 -4.54 7.92
CA PHE A 38 4.60 -5.48 6.80
C PHE A 38 4.77 -4.76 5.45
N ALA A 39 3.98 -3.70 5.21
CA ALA A 39 4.08 -2.92 3.98
C ALA A 39 5.48 -2.32 3.78
N ILE A 40 6.08 -1.77 4.85
CA ILE A 40 7.44 -1.22 4.83
C ILE A 40 8.46 -2.32 4.57
N ALA A 41 8.35 -3.47 5.25
CA ALA A 41 9.27 -4.59 5.05
C ALA A 41 9.24 -5.10 3.59
N PHE A 42 8.05 -5.33 3.04
CA PHE A 42 7.88 -5.77 1.65
C PHE A 42 8.38 -4.73 0.64
N MET A 43 8.17 -3.45 0.91
CA MET A 43 8.67 -2.34 0.09
C MET A 43 10.20 -2.30 0.08
N ILE A 44 10.85 -2.48 1.23
CA ILE A 44 12.32 -2.53 1.32
C ILE A 44 12.84 -3.72 0.52
N VAL A 45 12.24 -4.90 0.66
CA VAL A 45 12.61 -6.10 -0.11
C VAL A 45 12.49 -5.85 -1.61
N ASP A 46 11.41 -5.20 -2.07
CA ASP A 46 11.22 -4.83 -3.48
C ASP A 46 12.36 -3.96 -4.01
N HIS A 47 12.68 -2.88 -3.30
CA HIS A 47 13.69 -1.92 -3.74
C HIS A 47 15.12 -2.51 -3.68
N LEU A 48 15.43 -3.32 -2.66
CA LEU A 48 16.70 -4.07 -2.63
C LEU A 48 16.78 -5.04 -3.81
N GLY A 49 15.70 -5.73 -4.14
CA GLY A 49 15.61 -6.61 -5.30
C GLY A 49 15.87 -5.88 -6.62
N VAL A 50 15.30 -4.68 -6.78
CA VAL A 50 15.50 -3.86 -8.00
C VAL A 50 16.95 -3.45 -8.16
N VAL A 51 17.59 -3.00 -7.08
CA VAL A 51 18.89 -2.32 -7.17
C VAL A 51 20.06 -3.28 -7.05
N PHE A 52 19.99 -4.23 -6.11
CA PHE A 52 21.15 -5.10 -5.80
C PHE A 52 20.98 -6.54 -6.29
N PHE A 53 19.74 -7.00 -6.48
CA PHE A 53 19.44 -8.38 -6.85
C PHE A 53 18.49 -8.48 -8.06
N PRO A 54 18.84 -7.89 -9.24
CA PRO A 54 17.93 -7.85 -10.39
C PRO A 54 17.57 -9.24 -10.94
N GLY A 55 18.39 -10.26 -10.66
CA GLY A 55 18.11 -11.65 -11.00
C GLY A 55 17.13 -12.36 -10.08
N CYS A 56 16.91 -11.86 -8.85
CA CYS A 56 16.00 -12.45 -7.86
C CYS A 56 14.58 -11.90 -8.04
N ARG A 57 13.80 -12.55 -8.91
CA ARG A 57 12.43 -12.13 -9.23
C ARG A 57 11.47 -12.30 -8.06
N GLU A 58 11.76 -13.18 -7.13
CA GLU A 58 10.98 -13.44 -5.91
C GLU A 58 10.90 -12.20 -5.02
N MET A 59 11.97 -11.41 -4.94
CA MET A 59 11.95 -10.14 -4.19
C MET A 59 10.92 -9.16 -4.79
N ARG A 60 10.80 -9.15 -6.13
CA ARG A 60 9.77 -8.35 -6.82
C ARG A 60 8.36 -8.85 -6.53
N LEU A 61 8.18 -10.16 -6.43
CA LEU A 61 6.90 -10.78 -6.09
C LEU A 61 6.46 -10.37 -4.69
N ILE A 62 7.36 -10.50 -3.70
CA ILE A 62 7.10 -10.07 -2.31
C ILE A 62 6.78 -8.58 -2.26
N GLY A 63 7.50 -7.77 -3.03
CA GLY A 63 7.32 -6.33 -3.12
C GLY A 63 5.92 -5.90 -3.58
N ARG A 64 5.28 -6.69 -4.46
CA ARG A 64 3.93 -6.38 -4.96
C ARG A 64 2.86 -6.31 -3.86
N ILE A 65 3.10 -6.94 -2.72
CA ILE A 65 2.19 -6.92 -1.57
C ILE A 65 2.17 -5.53 -0.90
N ALA A 66 3.24 -4.74 -1.02
CA ALA A 66 3.39 -3.48 -0.30
C ALA A 66 2.33 -2.43 -0.67
N LEU A 67 2.11 -2.18 -1.96
CA LEU A 67 1.16 -1.13 -2.39
C LEU A 67 -0.27 -1.36 -1.91
N PRO A 68 -0.88 -2.55 -2.06
CA PRO A 68 -2.22 -2.81 -1.53
C PRO A 68 -2.31 -2.55 -0.02
N LEU A 69 -1.29 -2.90 0.74
CA LEU A 69 -1.27 -2.66 2.18
C LEU A 69 -1.17 -1.17 2.53
N PHE A 70 -0.35 -0.39 1.82
CA PHE A 70 -0.30 1.06 1.99
C PHE A 70 -1.61 1.73 1.58
N ALA A 71 -2.20 1.32 0.46
CA ALA A 71 -3.49 1.81 -0.01
C ALA A 71 -4.60 1.51 1.00
N TRP A 72 -4.62 0.29 1.57
CA TRP A 72 -5.55 -0.06 2.64
C TRP A 72 -5.36 0.80 3.87
N CYS A 73 -4.13 0.95 4.37
CA CYS A 73 -3.83 1.83 5.50
C CYS A 73 -4.26 3.28 5.26
N MET A 74 -4.15 3.75 4.01
CA MET A 74 -4.61 5.08 3.64
C MET A 74 -6.14 5.17 3.62
N CYS A 75 -6.85 4.17 3.09
CA CYS A 75 -8.31 4.11 3.12
C CYS A 75 -8.86 4.12 4.55
N VAL A 76 -8.28 3.30 5.45
CA VAL A 76 -8.61 3.31 6.88
C VAL A 76 -8.27 4.67 7.49
N GLY A 77 -7.08 5.21 7.23
CA GLY A 77 -6.67 6.53 7.71
C GLY A 77 -7.60 7.64 7.25
N ALA A 78 -8.06 7.60 6.00
CA ALA A 78 -9.02 8.55 5.45
C ALA A 78 -10.38 8.45 6.14
N GLU A 79 -10.83 7.27 6.55
CA GLU A 79 -12.10 7.07 7.25
C GLU A 79 -12.08 7.67 8.67
N TYR A 80 -10.94 7.54 9.37
CA TYR A 80 -10.80 7.97 10.76
C TYR A 80 -10.27 9.40 10.93
N THR A 81 -9.71 10.02 9.88
CA THR A 81 -9.17 11.38 10.01
C THR A 81 -10.27 12.43 10.16
N ARG A 82 -10.06 13.37 11.08
CA ARG A 82 -10.93 14.54 11.22
C ARG A 82 -10.70 15.58 10.12
N ASN A 83 -9.44 15.74 9.70
CA ASN A 83 -9.04 16.70 8.68
C ASN A 83 -8.26 15.98 7.56
N ILE A 84 -8.96 15.73 6.45
CA ILE A 84 -8.40 15.04 5.30
C ILE A 84 -7.39 15.91 4.54
N TRP A 85 -7.55 17.23 4.57
CA TRP A 85 -6.64 18.18 3.93
C TRP A 85 -5.29 18.23 4.64
N LEU A 86 -5.29 18.19 5.98
CA LEU A 86 -4.03 18.07 6.73
C LEU A 86 -3.34 16.72 6.47
N TYR A 87 -4.11 15.67 6.21
CA TYR A 87 -3.55 14.39 5.80
C TYR A 87 -2.93 14.47 4.39
N ALA A 88 -3.61 15.10 3.44
CA ALA A 88 -3.09 15.35 2.10
C ALA A 88 -1.81 16.22 2.12
N LEU A 89 -1.79 17.28 2.93
CA LEU A 89 -0.60 18.13 3.11
C LEU A 89 0.61 17.35 3.65
N ARG A 90 0.39 16.44 4.59
CA ARG A 90 1.47 15.56 5.10
C ARG A 90 2.00 14.63 4.02
N LEU A 91 1.12 14.02 3.20
CA LEU A 91 1.55 13.18 2.08
C LEU A 91 2.34 14.00 1.05
N LEU A 92 1.88 15.21 0.73
CA LEU A 92 2.59 16.11 -0.17
C LEU A 92 3.99 16.44 0.36
N ALA A 93 4.09 16.90 1.61
CA ALA A 93 5.36 17.26 2.23
C ALA A 93 6.36 16.10 2.23
N VAL A 94 5.90 14.89 2.62
CA VAL A 94 6.75 13.69 2.62
C VAL A 94 7.11 13.29 1.19
N GLY A 95 6.18 13.39 0.24
CA GLY A 95 6.43 13.11 -1.17
C GLY A 95 7.52 14.00 -1.77
N LEU A 96 7.50 15.30 -1.44
CA LEU A 96 8.53 16.26 -1.86
C LEU A 96 9.91 15.94 -1.25
N ILE A 97 9.96 15.60 0.05
CA ILE A 97 11.20 15.19 0.72
C ILE A 97 11.72 13.86 0.15
N ALA A 98 10.83 12.94 -0.19
CA ALA A 98 11.19 11.64 -0.72
C ALA A 98 11.64 11.69 -2.18
N GLN A 99 11.28 12.72 -2.95
CA GLN A 99 11.60 12.79 -4.39
C GLN A 99 13.10 12.71 -4.68
N PRO A 100 13.98 13.50 -4.06
CA PRO A 100 15.43 13.37 -4.29
C PRO A 100 15.97 11.99 -3.87
N CYS A 101 15.44 11.39 -2.79
CA CYS A 101 15.83 10.04 -2.37
C CYS A 101 15.39 8.97 -3.39
N PHE A 102 14.23 9.14 -4.00
CA PHE A 102 13.70 8.27 -5.05
C PHE A 102 14.55 8.34 -6.33
N MET A 103 14.94 9.55 -6.73
CA MET A 103 15.82 9.75 -7.87
C MET A 103 17.20 9.12 -7.64
N LEU A 104 17.79 9.34 -6.48
CA LEU A 104 19.10 8.81 -6.12
C LEU A 104 19.08 7.27 -5.96
N GLY A 105 18.11 6.75 -5.20
CA GLY A 105 18.03 5.33 -4.86
C GLY A 105 17.70 4.42 -6.03
N LEU A 106 16.73 4.83 -6.86
CA LEU A 106 16.18 4.01 -7.94
C LEU A 106 16.56 4.51 -9.34
N ASN A 107 17.36 5.58 -9.44
CA ASN A 107 17.80 6.18 -10.71
C ASN A 107 16.64 6.66 -11.60
N HIS A 108 15.64 7.29 -11.00
CA HIS A 108 14.52 7.89 -11.71
C HIS A 108 14.80 9.34 -12.11
N GLN A 109 14.10 9.80 -13.14
CA GLN A 109 14.21 11.18 -13.61
C GLN A 109 13.42 12.14 -12.72
N TRP A 110 13.76 13.43 -12.73
CA TRP A 110 13.11 14.45 -11.91
C TRP A 110 11.60 14.60 -12.17
N TYR A 111 11.13 14.31 -13.38
CA TYR A 111 9.72 14.37 -13.79
C TYR A 111 8.94 13.08 -13.49
N GLU A 112 9.60 12.04 -13.01
CA GLU A 112 8.98 10.79 -12.57
C GLU A 112 8.69 10.90 -11.06
N LEU A 113 7.42 11.12 -10.72
CA LEU A 113 7.05 11.32 -9.33
C LEU A 113 6.96 9.98 -8.58
N ASN A 114 7.37 10.00 -7.33
CA ASN A 114 7.34 8.84 -6.46
C ASN A 114 5.91 8.42 -6.05
N VAL A 115 5.79 7.29 -5.36
CA VAL A 115 4.51 6.69 -4.94
C VAL A 115 3.60 7.62 -4.13
N TYR A 116 4.17 8.60 -3.40
CA TYR A 116 3.36 9.57 -2.64
C TYR A 116 2.49 10.44 -3.55
N ALA A 117 2.91 10.72 -4.78
CA ALA A 117 2.07 11.44 -5.75
C ALA A 117 0.82 10.61 -6.10
N THR A 118 0.97 9.31 -6.35
CA THR A 118 -0.17 8.40 -6.59
C THR A 118 -1.10 8.31 -5.38
N LEU A 119 -0.53 8.16 -4.16
CA LEU A 119 -1.29 8.12 -2.93
C LEU A 119 -2.02 9.45 -2.68
N LEU A 120 -1.38 10.58 -2.96
CA LEU A 120 -2.00 11.90 -2.83
C LEU A 120 -3.17 12.07 -3.78
N CYS A 121 -3.03 11.73 -5.06
CA CYS A 121 -4.13 11.77 -6.02
C CYS A 121 -5.30 10.89 -5.57
N GLY A 122 -5.03 9.67 -5.10
CA GLY A 122 -6.04 8.78 -4.53
C GLY A 122 -6.74 9.39 -3.31
N LEU A 123 -5.98 10.00 -2.39
CA LEU A 123 -6.53 10.65 -1.20
C LEU A 123 -7.37 11.89 -1.55
N LEU A 124 -6.97 12.68 -2.54
CA LEU A 124 -7.75 13.83 -3.02
C LEU A 124 -9.08 13.38 -3.64
N GLY A 125 -9.07 12.29 -4.41
CA GLY A 125 -10.30 11.67 -4.90
C GLY A 125 -11.22 11.19 -3.77
N ILE A 126 -10.67 10.56 -2.73
CA ILE A 126 -11.41 10.17 -1.52
C ILE A 126 -11.96 11.43 -0.79
N ALA A 127 -11.17 12.50 -0.68
CA ALA A 127 -11.61 13.75 -0.07
C ALA A 127 -12.81 14.34 -0.81
N ALA A 128 -12.76 14.34 -2.13
CA ALA A 128 -13.85 14.81 -2.98
C ALA A 128 -15.15 13.98 -2.78
N ILE A 129 -15.02 12.66 -2.61
CA ILE A 129 -16.16 11.76 -2.31
C ILE A 129 -16.75 12.08 -0.93
N ARG A 130 -15.90 12.33 0.07
CA ARG A 130 -16.33 12.56 1.46
C ARG A 130 -17.02 13.92 1.64
N GLU A 131 -16.43 14.97 1.12
CA GLU A 131 -16.91 16.33 1.34
C GLU A 131 -18.09 16.68 0.46
N ASN A 132 -18.16 16.10 -0.74
CA ASN A 132 -19.24 16.28 -1.71
C ASN A 132 -19.69 17.74 -1.92
N ARG A 133 -18.74 18.70 -1.89
CA ARG A 133 -19.01 20.10 -2.15
C ARG A 133 -19.20 20.31 -3.66
N PHE A 134 -20.28 20.98 -4.05
CA PHE A 134 -20.60 21.27 -5.45
C PHE A 134 -20.56 20.01 -6.35
N GLY A 135 -21.02 18.87 -5.83
CA GLY A 135 -21.03 17.61 -6.57
C GLY A 135 -19.65 16.99 -6.78
N SER A 136 -18.64 17.40 -5.99
CA SER A 136 -17.24 16.89 -6.11
C SER A 136 -17.15 15.37 -5.98
N ARG A 137 -18.13 14.71 -5.41
CA ARG A 137 -18.24 13.26 -5.33
C ARG A 137 -18.15 12.58 -6.72
N TYR A 138 -18.65 13.24 -7.76
CA TYR A 138 -18.69 12.70 -9.12
C TYR A 138 -17.48 13.12 -9.95
N TRP A 139 -17.16 14.40 -10.01
CA TRP A 139 -16.06 14.90 -10.85
C TRP A 139 -14.67 14.80 -10.20
N GLY A 140 -14.60 14.82 -8.85
CA GLY A 140 -13.33 14.80 -8.13
C GLY A 140 -12.51 13.53 -8.35
N PRO A 141 -13.08 12.31 -8.25
CA PRO A 141 -12.40 11.06 -8.60
C PRO A 141 -11.91 11.03 -10.05
N VAL A 142 -12.71 11.57 -10.98
CA VAL A 142 -12.32 11.65 -12.40
C VAL A 142 -11.09 12.54 -12.57
N LEU A 143 -11.09 13.74 -11.97
CA LEU A 143 -9.93 14.62 -12.01
C LEU A 143 -8.70 13.99 -11.36
N ALA A 144 -8.86 13.32 -10.22
CA ALA A 144 -7.77 12.61 -9.56
C ALA A 144 -7.14 11.52 -10.46
N MET A 145 -7.94 10.88 -11.32
CA MET A 145 -7.47 9.89 -12.30
C MET A 145 -6.85 10.53 -13.55
N LEU A 146 -7.25 11.74 -13.94
CA LEU A 146 -6.69 12.43 -15.11
C LEU A 146 -5.26 12.96 -14.86
N ILE A 147 -4.95 13.35 -13.61
CA ILE A 147 -3.62 13.85 -13.26
C ILE A 147 -2.51 12.86 -13.65
N PRO A 148 -2.56 11.57 -13.28
CA PRO A 148 -1.52 10.61 -13.66
C PRO A 148 -1.52 10.21 -15.15
N CYS A 149 -2.49 10.64 -15.93
CA CYS A 149 -2.42 10.49 -17.39
C CYS A 149 -1.50 11.52 -18.04
N VAL A 150 -1.30 12.68 -17.38
CA VAL A 150 -0.46 13.77 -17.86
C VAL A 150 0.90 13.79 -17.14
N VAL A 151 0.90 13.51 -15.84
CA VAL A 151 2.10 13.51 -14.98
C VAL A 151 2.57 12.09 -14.76
N LYS A 152 3.80 11.78 -15.16
CA LYS A 152 4.41 10.46 -14.95
C LYS A 152 4.65 10.24 -13.46
N MET A 153 4.02 9.22 -12.89
CA MET A 153 4.16 8.87 -11.49
C MET A 153 4.16 7.35 -11.30
N ASP A 154 4.74 6.93 -10.18
CA ASP A 154 4.78 5.52 -9.81
C ASP A 154 3.34 4.99 -9.69
N TYR A 155 3.08 3.80 -10.26
CA TYR A 155 1.75 3.16 -10.38
C TYR A 155 0.71 3.92 -11.22
N SER A 156 0.99 5.09 -11.76
CA SER A 156 0.16 5.82 -12.72
C SER A 156 -1.34 5.88 -12.34
N TRP A 157 -2.24 6.04 -13.33
CA TRP A 157 -3.70 6.07 -13.13
C TRP A 157 -4.27 4.77 -12.53
N GLN A 158 -3.61 3.63 -12.78
CA GLN A 158 -4.03 2.34 -12.24
C GLN A 158 -3.94 2.31 -10.71
N GLY A 159 -2.88 2.88 -10.14
CA GLY A 159 -2.74 3.02 -8.68
C GLY A 159 -3.83 3.90 -8.07
N VAL A 160 -4.17 5.02 -8.71
CA VAL A 160 -5.25 5.91 -8.25
C VAL A 160 -6.60 5.21 -8.35
N LEU A 161 -6.90 4.54 -9.47
CA LEU A 161 -8.12 3.76 -9.65
C LEU A 161 -8.26 2.69 -8.55
N PHE A 162 -7.19 1.94 -8.31
CA PHE A 162 -7.17 0.92 -7.26
C PHE A 162 -7.53 1.50 -5.89
N ILE A 163 -6.95 2.63 -5.50
CA ILE A 163 -7.22 3.30 -4.23
C ILE A 163 -8.69 3.73 -4.12
N LEU A 164 -9.25 4.31 -5.17
CA LEU A 164 -10.64 4.77 -5.19
C LEU A 164 -11.62 3.59 -5.09
N LEU A 165 -11.39 2.52 -5.85
CA LEU A 165 -12.19 1.30 -5.78
C LEU A 165 -12.08 0.62 -4.41
N LEU A 166 -10.87 0.56 -3.85
CA LEU A 166 -10.63 -0.01 -2.52
C LEU A 166 -11.37 0.78 -1.44
N TYR A 167 -11.38 2.11 -1.53
CA TYR A 167 -12.17 2.95 -0.64
C TYR A 167 -13.67 2.70 -0.80
N GLY A 168 -14.15 2.49 -2.03
CA GLY A 168 -15.55 2.11 -2.29
C GLY A 168 -15.93 0.78 -1.63
N CYS A 169 -15.05 -0.21 -1.73
CA CYS A 169 -15.26 -1.58 -1.22
C CYS A 169 -14.98 -1.74 0.28
N ARG A 170 -14.47 -0.72 0.98
CA ARG A 170 -13.91 -0.81 2.35
C ARG A 170 -14.84 -1.36 3.43
N LYS A 171 -16.15 -1.33 3.21
CA LYS A 171 -17.14 -1.73 4.24
C LYS A 171 -17.37 -3.23 4.34
N GLN A 172 -17.04 -4.01 3.31
CA GLN A 172 -17.34 -5.44 3.25
C GLN A 172 -16.10 -6.24 2.89
N ARG A 173 -15.79 -7.28 3.66
CA ARG A 173 -14.63 -8.17 3.43
C ARG A 173 -14.70 -8.86 2.08
N ALA A 174 -15.88 -9.36 1.71
CA ALA A 174 -16.08 -10.01 0.43
C ALA A 174 -15.80 -9.06 -0.75
N SER A 175 -16.25 -7.79 -0.65
CA SER A 175 -15.99 -6.79 -1.70
C SER A 175 -14.51 -6.44 -1.81
N ILE A 176 -13.78 -6.36 -0.68
CA ILE A 176 -12.33 -6.15 -0.68
C ILE A 176 -11.62 -7.32 -1.37
N ALA A 177 -11.97 -8.57 -1.00
CA ALA A 177 -11.37 -9.77 -1.59
C ALA A 177 -11.69 -9.89 -3.09
N ALA A 178 -12.93 -9.65 -3.48
CA ALA A 178 -13.36 -9.68 -4.89
C ALA A 178 -12.66 -8.60 -5.73
N LEU A 179 -12.56 -7.37 -5.20
CA LEU A 179 -11.81 -6.30 -5.84
C LEU A 179 -10.34 -6.68 -6.02
N MET A 180 -9.69 -7.20 -4.98
CA MET A 180 -8.30 -7.62 -5.05
C MET A 180 -8.10 -8.71 -6.10
N ALA A 181 -8.97 -9.72 -6.16
CA ALA A 181 -8.89 -10.77 -7.16
C ALA A 181 -9.02 -10.21 -8.57
N ALA A 182 -10.07 -9.42 -8.83
CA ALA A 182 -10.31 -8.82 -10.16
C ALA A 182 -9.19 -7.86 -10.56
N PHE A 183 -8.76 -7.00 -9.64
CA PHE A 183 -7.74 -6.00 -9.93
C PHE A 183 -6.34 -6.60 -10.11
N CYS A 184 -5.99 -7.63 -9.35
CA CYS A 184 -4.71 -8.34 -9.53
C CYS A 184 -4.65 -9.08 -10.87
N LEU A 185 -5.76 -9.67 -11.33
CA LEU A 185 -5.85 -10.26 -12.68
C LEU A 185 -5.71 -9.19 -13.76
N TYR A 186 -6.48 -8.10 -13.66
CA TYR A 186 -6.43 -6.98 -14.60
C TYR A 186 -5.03 -6.35 -14.66
N TRP A 187 -4.46 -6.01 -13.50
CA TRP A 187 -3.16 -5.36 -13.44
C TRP A 187 -2.00 -6.31 -13.75
N GLY A 188 -2.18 -7.60 -13.50
CA GLY A 188 -1.25 -8.64 -13.90
C GLY A 188 -1.03 -8.66 -15.40
N TYR A 189 -2.08 -8.38 -16.18
CA TYR A 189 -2.01 -8.33 -17.64
C TYR A 189 -0.97 -7.30 -18.09
N GLY A 190 0.01 -7.72 -18.90
CA GLY A 190 1.11 -6.85 -19.34
C GLY A 190 2.37 -6.87 -18.48
N THR A 191 2.35 -7.48 -17.28
CA THR A 191 3.56 -7.69 -16.48
C THR A 191 4.29 -8.97 -16.88
N PHE A 192 5.59 -9.09 -16.51
CA PHE A 192 6.34 -10.29 -16.84
C PHE A 192 5.82 -11.53 -16.06
N THR A 193 5.93 -12.70 -16.71
CA THR A 193 5.56 -13.99 -16.13
C THR A 193 6.75 -14.63 -15.43
N MET A 194 6.48 -15.36 -14.34
CA MET A 194 7.47 -16.17 -13.64
C MET A 194 7.32 -17.63 -14.02
N SER A 195 8.38 -18.26 -14.49
CA SER A 195 8.40 -19.70 -14.79
C SER A 195 8.54 -20.57 -13.54
N SER A 196 9.20 -20.03 -12.52
CA SER A 196 9.38 -20.68 -11.22
C SER A 196 9.34 -19.65 -10.09
N VAL A 197 8.92 -20.08 -8.91
CA VAL A 197 8.94 -19.30 -7.66
C VAL A 197 9.60 -20.15 -6.59
N PHE A 198 10.70 -19.65 -6.00
CA PHE A 198 11.52 -20.39 -5.03
C PHE A 198 11.94 -21.79 -5.55
N GLY A 199 12.26 -21.90 -6.85
CA GLY A 199 12.66 -23.17 -7.48
C GLY A 199 11.49 -24.11 -7.82
N ILE A 200 10.25 -23.78 -7.43
CA ILE A 200 9.07 -24.58 -7.77
C ILE A 200 8.54 -24.08 -9.13
N PRO A 201 8.42 -24.95 -10.15
CA PRO A 201 7.89 -24.56 -11.44
C PRO A 201 6.39 -24.21 -11.32
N VAL A 202 6.02 -22.97 -11.62
CA VAL A 202 4.64 -22.47 -11.59
C VAL A 202 3.92 -22.72 -12.91
N LEU A 203 4.69 -22.83 -13.99
CA LEU A 203 4.21 -23.04 -15.36
C LEU A 203 4.70 -24.40 -15.88
N GLN A 204 4.31 -25.50 -15.25
CA GLN A 204 4.28 -26.78 -15.97
C GLN A 204 2.99 -26.84 -16.79
N GLN A 205 3.15 -27.13 -18.08
CA GLN A 205 1.99 -27.34 -18.97
C GLN A 205 1.06 -28.40 -18.37
N VAL A 206 -0.10 -27.96 -17.91
CA VAL A 206 -1.15 -28.87 -17.50
C VAL A 206 -1.82 -29.36 -18.79
N SER A 207 -1.22 -30.40 -19.38
CA SER A 207 -1.57 -30.92 -20.71
C SER A 207 -3.00 -31.46 -20.82
N PHE A 208 -3.68 -31.71 -19.69
CA PHE A 208 -5.06 -32.20 -19.68
C PHE A 208 -6.13 -31.09 -19.55
N LEU A 209 -5.74 -29.79 -19.45
CA LEU A 209 -6.65 -28.66 -19.41
C LEU A 209 -6.22 -27.56 -20.40
N PRO A 210 -6.40 -27.75 -21.71
CA PRO A 210 -5.91 -26.83 -22.74
C PRO A 210 -6.48 -25.40 -22.61
N ASN A 211 -7.67 -25.24 -22.07
CA ASN A 211 -8.32 -23.93 -21.84
C ASN A 211 -7.83 -23.21 -20.59
N ALA A 212 -7.11 -23.90 -19.68
CA ALA A 212 -6.58 -23.32 -18.46
C ALA A 212 -5.22 -22.60 -18.66
N ASN A 213 -4.58 -22.78 -19.81
CA ASN A 213 -3.25 -22.19 -20.08
C ASN A 213 -3.25 -20.66 -19.99
N GLY A 214 -4.32 -20.00 -20.39
CA GLY A 214 -4.49 -18.55 -20.25
C GLY A 214 -4.51 -18.12 -18.80
N LEU A 215 -5.33 -18.77 -17.97
CA LEU A 215 -5.45 -18.49 -16.54
C LEU A 215 -4.15 -18.76 -15.79
N PHE A 216 -3.47 -19.88 -16.07
CA PHE A 216 -2.17 -20.20 -15.48
C PHE A 216 -1.10 -19.15 -15.85
N LYS A 217 -1.11 -18.69 -17.08
CA LYS A 217 -0.23 -17.61 -17.52
C LYS A 217 -0.50 -16.30 -16.76
N ASP A 218 -1.75 -15.97 -16.50
CA ASP A 218 -2.13 -14.75 -15.77
C ASP A 218 -1.81 -14.85 -14.27
N ILE A 219 -2.02 -16.01 -13.66
CA ILE A 219 -1.61 -16.27 -12.26
C ILE A 219 -0.08 -16.24 -12.10
N SER A 220 0.69 -16.62 -13.11
CA SER A 220 2.15 -16.58 -13.08
C SER A 220 2.74 -15.17 -13.25
N ARG A 221 1.92 -14.16 -13.51
CA ARG A 221 2.36 -12.76 -13.61
C ARG A 221 2.73 -12.19 -12.25
N VAL A 222 3.83 -11.47 -12.18
CA VAL A 222 4.36 -10.96 -10.90
C VAL A 222 3.36 -10.06 -10.15
N GLN A 223 2.59 -9.26 -10.86
CA GLN A 223 1.63 -8.34 -10.23
C GLN A 223 0.40 -9.06 -9.65
N PHE A 224 0.04 -10.25 -10.18
CA PHE A 224 -1.05 -11.06 -9.61
C PHE A 224 -0.82 -11.39 -8.13
N TRP A 225 0.43 -11.61 -7.73
CA TRP A 225 0.79 -12.00 -6.38
C TRP A 225 0.56 -10.91 -5.33
N ALA A 226 0.21 -9.69 -5.75
CA ALA A 226 -0.32 -8.66 -4.86
C ALA A 226 -1.58 -9.12 -4.10
N ILE A 227 -2.28 -10.17 -4.59
CA ILE A 227 -3.42 -10.82 -3.91
C ILE A 227 -3.06 -11.36 -2.53
N LEU A 228 -1.79 -11.67 -2.27
CA LEU A 228 -1.31 -12.11 -0.95
C LEU A 228 -1.44 -11.03 0.13
N ALA A 229 -1.74 -9.79 -0.24
CA ALA A 229 -2.11 -8.74 0.72
C ALA A 229 -3.49 -8.98 1.36
N VAL A 230 -4.39 -9.73 0.72
CA VAL A 230 -5.78 -9.92 1.15
C VAL A 230 -5.91 -10.42 2.58
N PRO A 231 -5.20 -11.47 3.01
CA PRO A 231 -5.30 -11.93 4.41
C PRO A 231 -4.98 -10.84 5.42
N LEU A 232 -3.94 -10.03 5.16
CA LEU A 232 -3.54 -8.93 6.04
C LEU A 232 -4.58 -7.80 6.07
N MET A 233 -5.29 -7.57 4.95
CA MET A 233 -6.30 -6.52 4.82
C MET A 233 -7.63 -6.90 5.47
N ILE A 234 -8.03 -8.18 5.45
CA ILE A 234 -9.38 -8.60 5.88
C ILE A 234 -9.41 -9.32 7.23
N LEU A 235 -8.33 -9.98 7.64
CA LEU A 235 -8.30 -10.70 8.90
C LEU A 235 -8.11 -9.73 10.07
N PRO A 236 -8.94 -9.80 11.11
CA PRO A 236 -8.77 -8.97 12.29
C PRO A 236 -7.51 -9.39 13.06
N MET A 237 -6.52 -8.54 13.09
CA MET A 237 -5.30 -8.77 13.85
C MET A 237 -5.34 -7.95 15.15
N LYS A 238 -5.29 -8.63 16.28
CA LYS A 238 -5.14 -8.01 17.60
C LYS A 238 -3.65 -7.78 17.85
N SER A 239 -3.18 -6.57 17.67
CA SER A 239 -1.80 -6.20 17.99
C SER A 239 -1.77 -4.90 18.80
N ARG A 240 -0.93 -4.87 19.84
CA ARG A 240 -0.61 -3.65 20.61
C ARG A 240 0.46 -2.79 19.94
N LEU A 241 1.05 -3.29 18.84
CA LEU A 241 2.10 -2.56 18.13
C LEU A 241 1.51 -1.30 17.46
N ARG A 242 1.93 -0.15 17.94
CA ARG A 242 1.60 1.15 17.37
C ARG A 242 2.87 1.73 16.75
N LEU A 243 2.95 1.69 15.44
CA LEU A 243 4.03 2.39 14.74
C LEU A 243 3.86 3.91 14.94
N PRO A 244 4.88 4.62 15.46
CA PRO A 244 4.84 6.07 15.51
C PRO A 244 4.57 6.65 14.12
N LYS A 245 3.74 7.70 14.04
CA LYS A 245 3.33 8.28 12.74
C LYS A 245 4.54 8.71 11.90
N TRP A 246 5.56 9.30 12.53
CA TRP A 246 6.76 9.75 11.84
C TRP A 246 7.55 8.60 11.21
N MET A 247 7.64 7.43 11.86
CA MET A 247 8.31 6.26 11.29
C MET A 247 7.62 5.77 10.01
N GLY A 248 6.29 5.76 9.98
CA GLY A 248 5.54 5.38 8.78
C GLY A 248 5.82 6.29 7.58
N TYR A 249 6.07 7.57 7.83
CA TYR A 249 6.41 8.54 6.79
C TYR A 249 7.90 8.53 6.43
N ALA A 250 8.79 8.45 7.43
CA ALA A 250 10.24 8.49 7.23
C ALA A 250 10.80 7.21 6.59
N ALA A 251 10.15 6.07 6.77
CA ALA A 251 10.64 4.79 6.26
C ALA A 251 10.93 4.82 4.75
N TYR A 252 10.08 5.48 3.96
CA TYR A 252 10.24 5.54 2.51
C TYR A 252 11.45 6.40 2.08
N PRO A 253 11.61 7.67 2.48
CA PRO A 253 12.79 8.44 2.09
C PRO A 253 14.09 7.88 2.68
N VAL A 254 14.06 7.40 3.93
CA VAL A 254 15.27 6.91 4.62
C VAL A 254 15.85 5.67 3.96
N HIS A 255 15.03 4.64 3.63
CA HIS A 255 15.57 3.44 2.99
C HIS A 255 16.05 3.71 1.55
N LEU A 256 15.38 4.61 0.80
CA LEU A 256 15.81 5.01 -0.54
C LEU A 256 17.12 5.80 -0.50
N LEU A 257 17.27 6.69 0.48
CA LEU A 257 18.53 7.38 0.71
C LEU A 257 19.65 6.38 1.04
N ALA A 258 19.39 5.42 1.93
CA ALA A 258 20.38 4.38 2.26
C ALA A 258 20.78 3.56 1.03
N ILE A 259 19.82 3.13 0.21
CA ILE A 259 20.08 2.41 -1.04
C ILE A 259 20.92 3.29 -2.00
N GLY A 260 20.56 4.57 -2.15
CA GLY A 260 21.30 5.51 -3.00
C GLY A 260 22.73 5.72 -2.53
N VAL A 261 22.95 5.93 -1.23
CA VAL A 261 24.29 6.06 -0.65
C VAL A 261 25.13 4.82 -0.88
N ILE A 262 24.58 3.62 -0.61
CA ILE A 262 25.31 2.36 -0.83
C ILE A 262 25.66 2.18 -2.31
N ARG A 263 24.74 2.47 -3.21
CA ARG A 263 24.93 2.36 -4.66
C ARG A 263 26.05 3.26 -5.18
N HIS A 264 26.10 4.50 -4.70
CA HIS A 264 27.07 5.52 -5.13
C HIS A 264 28.26 5.65 -4.16
N TRP A 265 28.46 4.66 -3.26
CA TRP A 265 29.51 4.75 -2.23
C TRP A 265 30.91 5.00 -2.80
N GLY A 266 31.27 4.37 -3.91
CA GLY A 266 32.56 4.57 -4.56
C GLY A 266 32.80 6.00 -5.01
N GLU A 267 31.80 6.65 -5.56
CA GLU A 267 31.85 8.05 -6.02
C GLU A 267 31.92 9.00 -4.82
N ILE A 268 31.08 8.74 -3.80
CA ILE A 268 31.02 9.57 -2.59
C ILE A 268 32.32 9.49 -1.80
N SER A 269 32.89 8.28 -1.63
CA SER A 269 34.15 8.10 -0.92
C SER A 269 35.32 8.74 -1.65
N GLY A 270 35.35 8.65 -2.97
CA GLY A 270 36.35 9.33 -3.82
C GLY A 270 36.29 10.85 -3.71
N TRP A 271 35.08 11.42 -3.65
CA TRP A 271 34.88 12.86 -3.45
C TRP A 271 35.34 13.28 -2.03
N LEU A 272 34.96 12.55 -0.98
CA LEU A 272 35.37 12.85 0.40
C LEU A 272 36.88 12.80 0.58
N SER A 273 37.59 11.85 -0.08
CA SER A 273 39.06 11.73 0.02
C SER A 273 39.82 12.90 -0.62
N GLN A 274 39.15 13.72 -1.45
CA GLN A 274 39.75 14.93 -2.00
C GLN A 274 39.72 16.14 -1.04
N TRP A 275 38.91 16.05 0.03
CA TRP A 275 38.71 17.11 1.02
C TRP A 275 39.32 16.79 2.38
N LEU A 276 39.78 15.57 2.61
CA LEU A 276 40.48 15.10 3.80
C LEU A 276 41.98 14.96 3.51
#